data_2aa08934402fd662433c7a67f716bfb3
#
_entry.id   2aa08934402fd662433c7a67f716bfb3
#
_cell.length_a   1.000
_cell.length_b   1.000
_cell.length_c   1.000
_cell.angle_alpha   90.00
_cell.angle_beta   90.00
_cell.angle_gamma   90.00
#
_symmetry.space_group_name_H-M   'P 1'
#
loop_
_entity.id
_entity.type
_entity.pdbx_description
1 polymer ?
#
loop_
_entity_poly.entity_id
_entity_poly.type
_entity_poly.pdbx_seq_one_letter_code
_entity_poly.pdbx_strand_id
1 'polypeptide(L)'
;MKKILAFCLALLLTGCLQACASEQGIPAPEKIIPEAEQAVPGTEEAVPDMTDTPSVYEAVSAGEMTLLSINVRKADAHLLRCGDTAYLVDTGTSDSIDQLVAVLEGQGITRLDGVIITHTHKDHAGGLKKLLKSGIRVDRIYASAYYNTDEEDHPAVKALKKHDGEITWISGGDTLPFGEGSLRVIGPIARDPEKENNNSLVLLASAGGGTLLLTGDMEFPEEASLIRAGLIPHSDVIKIGNHGENDATSTDLIRTVTPSLAVISTNTEDEPDTPSPRVMKLLETWNVKVLQTQDTENGVLVTFRNGEILTELL
;
A
#
# COMPACT_ATOMS: atom_id res chain seq x y z
N MET A 1 -31.90 18.33 52.83
CA MET A 1 -32.96 19.37 52.89
C MET A 1 -32.95 20.17 51.60
N LYS A 2 -34.13 20.13 50.95
CA LYS A 2 -34.75 21.13 50.06
C LYS A 2 -34.03 21.43 48.74
N LYS A 3 -34.51 21.02 47.61
CA LYS A 3 -35.76 21.28 46.82
C LYS A 3 -35.38 22.11 45.59
N ILE A 4 -35.49 21.55 44.37
CA ILE A 4 -36.61 21.68 43.43
C ILE A 4 -36.65 23.10 42.80
N LEU A 5 -36.53 23.24 41.47
CA LEU A 5 -37.68 23.36 40.60
C LEU A 5 -37.26 23.47 39.13
N ALA A 6 -37.91 22.70 38.30
CA ALA A 6 -38.02 22.80 36.84
C ALA A 6 -38.92 23.98 36.45
N PHE A 7 -38.78 24.52 35.23
CA PHE A 7 -39.92 25.01 34.47
C PHE A 7 -39.69 24.91 32.97
N CYS A 8 -40.61 24.23 32.35
CA CYS A 8 -40.88 24.18 30.93
C CYS A 8 -41.39 25.53 30.41
N LEU A 9 -41.27 25.82 29.17
CA LEU A 9 -42.43 26.01 28.29
C LEU A 9 -42.03 26.28 26.84
N ALA A 10 -42.74 25.59 25.99
CA ALA A 10 -42.79 25.66 24.54
C ALA A 10 -43.63 26.90 24.06
N LEU A 11 -43.52 27.24 22.79
CA LEU A 11 -44.55 27.45 21.78
C LEU A 11 -44.02 28.35 20.63
N LEU A 12 -43.95 27.83 19.43
CA LEU A 12 -44.83 28.05 18.26
C LEU A 12 -44.79 29.45 17.63
N LEU A 13 -44.42 29.55 16.36
CA LEU A 13 -45.30 29.74 15.20
C LEU A 13 -44.52 30.25 13.96
N THR A 14 -44.59 29.52 12.92
CA THR A 14 -44.87 29.83 11.50
C THR A 14 -44.46 31.19 10.91
N GLY A 15 -43.79 31.11 9.80
CA GLY A 15 -43.67 32.21 8.82
C GLY A 15 -42.98 31.73 7.55
N CYS A 16 -43.74 31.28 6.56
CA CYS A 16 -43.31 31.12 5.17
C CYS A 16 -42.89 32.49 4.60
N LEU A 17 -41.74 32.48 3.93
CA LEU A 17 -41.55 33.42 2.80
C LEU A 17 -40.58 32.76 1.80
N GLN A 18 -41.14 32.41 0.66
CA GLN A 18 -40.44 32.12 -0.58
C GLN A 18 -39.69 33.37 -1.05
N ALA A 19 -38.42 33.21 -1.35
CA ALA A 19 -37.73 34.13 -2.25
C ALA A 19 -36.87 33.30 -3.22
N CYS A 20 -37.27 33.31 -4.46
CA CYS A 20 -36.45 32.93 -5.61
C CYS A 20 -35.20 33.79 -5.65
N ALA A 21 -34.05 33.18 -5.79
CA ALA A 21 -32.84 33.83 -6.29
C ALA A 21 -32.09 32.87 -7.20
N SER A 22 -31.99 33.29 -8.40
CA SER A 22 -31.30 32.86 -9.60
C SER A 22 -29.98 32.13 -9.42
N GLU A 23 -29.87 31.01 -10.12
CA GLU A 23 -28.60 30.33 -10.48
C GLU A 23 -27.73 31.30 -11.30
N GLN A 24 -26.55 31.59 -10.79
CA GLN A 24 -25.44 32.07 -11.61
C GLN A 24 -24.36 31.02 -11.59
N GLY A 25 -24.23 30.30 -12.73
CA GLY A 25 -23.19 29.32 -13.00
C GLY A 25 -21.83 29.98 -13.03
N ILE A 26 -20.88 29.37 -12.33
CA ILE A 26 -19.44 29.64 -12.42
C ILE A 26 -18.93 28.91 -13.64
N PRO A 27 -18.30 29.58 -14.63
CA PRO A 27 -17.72 28.88 -15.79
C PRO A 27 -16.46 28.12 -15.39
N ALA A 28 -16.33 26.90 -15.93
CA ALA A 28 -15.15 26.07 -15.82
C ALA A 28 -13.93 26.73 -16.51
N PRO A 29 -12.71 26.52 -16.02
CA PRO A 29 -11.53 27.09 -16.67
C PRO A 29 -11.26 26.39 -18.01
N GLU A 30 -11.04 27.20 -19.01
CA GLU A 30 -10.71 26.84 -20.39
C GLU A 30 -9.32 26.21 -20.47
N LYS A 31 -9.21 25.02 -21.07
CA LYS A 31 -7.94 24.34 -21.33
C LYS A 31 -7.18 25.09 -22.42
N ILE A 32 -6.08 25.73 -22.06
CA ILE A 32 -5.11 26.25 -23.02
C ILE A 32 -4.23 25.08 -23.48
N ILE A 33 -4.35 24.73 -24.76
CA ILE A 33 -3.45 23.80 -25.44
C ILE A 33 -2.31 24.61 -26.04
N PRO A 34 -1.03 24.36 -25.69
CA PRO A 34 0.05 25.02 -26.39
C PRO A 34 0.28 24.38 -27.77
N GLU A 35 0.45 25.25 -28.74
CA GLU A 35 0.75 24.95 -30.14
C GLU A 35 2.11 24.24 -30.29
N ALA A 36 2.19 23.23 -31.16
CA ALA A 36 3.37 22.43 -31.43
C ALA A 36 4.45 23.27 -32.11
N GLU A 37 5.63 23.35 -31.48
CA GLU A 37 6.84 23.91 -32.04
C GLU A 37 7.55 22.88 -32.91
N GLN A 38 7.97 23.30 -34.10
CA GLN A 38 8.52 22.47 -35.16
C GLN A 38 9.91 21.91 -34.81
N ALA A 39 10.09 20.60 -35.01
CA ALA A 39 11.33 19.89 -34.82
C ALA A 39 12.42 20.29 -35.85
N VAL A 40 13.62 20.57 -35.36
CA VAL A 40 14.84 20.69 -36.14
C VAL A 40 15.54 19.33 -36.17
N PRO A 41 16.02 18.81 -37.32
CA PRO A 41 16.67 17.51 -37.36
C PRO A 41 18.13 17.62 -36.89
N GLY A 42 18.43 17.03 -35.73
CA GLY A 42 19.76 16.81 -35.21
C GLY A 42 20.20 15.35 -35.43
N THR A 43 21.42 15.20 -35.90
CA THR A 43 22.09 13.94 -36.23
C THR A 43 22.17 12.99 -35.05
N GLU A 44 21.66 11.80 -35.24
CA GLU A 44 21.66 10.67 -34.30
C GLU A 44 23.04 10.00 -34.32
N GLU A 45 23.84 10.20 -33.25
CA GLU A 45 24.97 9.30 -32.97
C GLU A 45 24.43 8.06 -32.24
N ALA A 46 24.62 6.90 -32.83
CA ALA A 46 24.20 5.61 -32.32
C ALA A 46 24.89 5.29 -30.98
N VAL A 47 24.13 5.24 -29.90
CA VAL A 47 24.52 4.66 -28.62
C VAL A 47 24.48 3.14 -28.76
N PRO A 48 25.54 2.38 -28.37
CA PRO A 48 25.53 0.93 -28.48
C PRO A 48 24.44 0.35 -27.58
N ASP A 49 23.63 -0.52 -28.16
CA ASP A 49 22.60 -1.34 -27.55
C ASP A 49 23.25 -2.27 -26.48
N MET A 50 23.01 -1.97 -25.20
CA MET A 50 23.37 -2.84 -24.09
C MET A 50 22.12 -3.64 -23.64
N THR A 51 21.52 -4.35 -24.57
CA THR A 51 20.52 -5.37 -24.28
C THR A 51 21.14 -6.74 -24.58
N ASP A 52 21.39 -7.51 -23.57
CA ASP A 52 21.15 -8.95 -23.42
C ASP A 52 22.01 -9.53 -22.31
N THR A 53 21.54 -9.37 -21.07
CA THR A 53 21.80 -10.38 -20.07
C THR A 53 20.47 -11.11 -19.85
N PRO A 54 20.36 -12.41 -20.14
CA PRO A 54 19.09 -13.11 -19.91
C PRO A 54 18.81 -13.13 -18.41
N SER A 55 17.73 -12.49 -18.00
CA SER A 55 17.13 -12.64 -16.69
C SER A 55 16.80 -14.13 -16.48
N VAL A 56 17.34 -14.74 -15.43
CA VAL A 56 17.08 -16.15 -15.08
C VAL A 56 15.63 -16.32 -14.56
N TYR A 57 14.89 -15.25 -14.39
CA TYR A 57 13.52 -15.27 -13.93
C TYR A 57 12.55 -15.05 -15.09
N GLU A 58 11.55 -15.93 -15.19
CA GLU A 58 10.46 -15.78 -16.14
C GLU A 58 9.80 -14.42 -15.94
N ALA A 59 9.68 -13.64 -17.01
CA ALA A 59 8.89 -12.43 -17.01
C ALA A 59 7.47 -12.79 -16.57
N VAL A 60 6.88 -11.98 -15.68
CA VAL A 60 5.48 -12.13 -15.31
C VAL A 60 4.66 -11.94 -16.58
N SER A 61 3.88 -12.96 -16.96
CA SER A 61 3.10 -12.91 -18.20
C SER A 61 2.11 -11.74 -18.17
N ALA A 62 1.83 -11.16 -19.33
CA ALA A 62 0.81 -10.13 -19.43
C ALA A 62 -0.50 -10.63 -18.79
N GLY A 63 -1.07 -9.84 -17.90
CA GLY A 63 -2.29 -10.18 -17.15
C GLY A 63 -2.10 -11.03 -15.91
N GLU A 64 -0.90 -11.54 -15.61
CA GLU A 64 -0.60 -12.16 -14.31
C GLU A 64 -0.18 -11.12 -13.28
N MET A 65 -0.44 -11.43 -12.00
CA MET A 65 0.04 -10.63 -10.87
C MET A 65 0.82 -11.53 -9.91
N THR A 66 1.93 -11.02 -9.37
CA THR A 66 2.67 -11.70 -8.30
C THR A 66 2.87 -10.78 -7.12
N LEU A 67 2.77 -11.35 -5.92
CA LEU A 67 3.23 -10.76 -4.67
C LEU A 67 4.35 -11.62 -4.13
N LEU A 68 5.54 -11.08 -3.96
CA LEU A 68 6.59 -11.68 -3.13
C LEU A 68 6.70 -10.89 -1.84
N SER A 69 6.19 -11.46 -0.75
CA SER A 69 6.40 -10.93 0.61
C SER A 69 7.76 -11.42 1.08
N ILE A 70 8.75 -10.52 1.07
CA ILE A 70 10.16 -10.83 1.30
C ILE A 70 10.39 -11.02 2.81
N ASN A 71 11.18 -12.04 3.16
CA ASN A 71 11.60 -12.24 4.54
C ASN A 71 12.67 -11.21 4.93
N VAL A 72 12.24 -10.13 5.52
CA VAL A 72 13.07 -9.06 6.09
C VAL A 72 12.92 -9.01 7.62
N ARG A 73 12.65 -10.17 8.23
CA ARG A 73 12.34 -10.37 9.65
C ARG A 73 10.98 -9.77 10.01
N LYS A 74 10.80 -9.20 11.23
CA LYS A 74 9.56 -8.48 11.60
C LYS A 74 9.57 -7.08 10.97
N ALA A 75 9.34 -7.04 9.66
CA ALA A 75 9.27 -5.81 8.88
C ALA A 75 8.55 -6.09 7.55
N ASP A 76 8.11 -5.06 6.84
CA ASP A 76 7.41 -5.19 5.58
C ASP A 76 8.30 -4.82 4.39
N ALA A 77 8.37 -5.72 3.41
CA ALA A 77 8.87 -5.45 2.07
C ALA A 77 8.17 -6.40 1.08
N HIS A 78 7.37 -5.86 0.19
CA HIS A 78 6.56 -6.64 -0.74
C HIS A 78 6.84 -6.22 -2.18
N LEU A 79 7.40 -7.12 -2.99
CA LEU A 79 7.52 -6.93 -4.42
C LEU A 79 6.19 -7.32 -5.09
N LEU A 80 5.50 -6.32 -5.66
CA LEU A 80 4.24 -6.48 -6.38
C LEU A 80 4.47 -6.26 -7.87
N ARG A 81 4.12 -7.25 -8.72
CA ARG A 81 4.34 -7.18 -10.16
C ARG A 81 3.07 -7.51 -10.93
N CYS A 82 2.90 -6.83 -12.09
CA CYS A 82 1.90 -7.16 -13.10
C CYS A 82 2.48 -6.85 -14.48
N GLY A 83 2.73 -7.88 -15.30
CA GLY A 83 3.49 -7.73 -16.53
C GLY A 83 4.87 -7.11 -16.27
N ASP A 84 5.19 -6.04 -16.99
CA ASP A 84 6.47 -5.31 -16.84
C ASP A 84 6.49 -4.31 -15.69
N THR A 85 5.35 -4.10 -15.01
CA THR A 85 5.26 -3.15 -13.89
C THR A 85 5.71 -3.81 -12.58
N ALA A 86 6.62 -3.16 -11.86
CA ALA A 86 7.13 -3.62 -10.58
C ALA A 86 7.10 -2.49 -9.54
N TYR A 87 6.38 -2.71 -8.46
CA TYR A 87 6.38 -1.87 -7.27
C TYR A 87 6.99 -2.61 -6.08
N LEU A 88 7.74 -1.89 -5.27
CA LEU A 88 8.11 -2.35 -3.93
C LEU A 88 7.23 -1.60 -2.92
N VAL A 89 6.41 -2.32 -2.18
CA VAL A 89 5.60 -1.78 -1.07
C VAL A 89 6.36 -2.01 0.21
N ASP A 90 6.78 -0.92 0.83
CA ASP A 90 7.69 -0.83 1.96
C ASP A 90 9.10 -1.38 1.70
N THR A 91 10.04 -1.10 2.58
CA THR A 91 11.48 -1.35 2.37
C THR A 91 12.16 -2.05 3.52
N GLY A 92 11.37 -2.53 4.49
CA GLY A 92 11.92 -3.10 5.71
C GLY A 92 12.71 -2.10 6.55
N THR A 93 13.52 -2.65 7.44
CA THR A 93 14.43 -1.87 8.27
C THR A 93 15.72 -1.50 7.52
N SER A 94 16.49 -0.58 8.09
CA SER A 94 17.83 -0.30 7.54
C SER A 94 18.78 -1.49 7.69
N ASP A 95 18.52 -2.41 8.60
CA ASP A 95 19.40 -3.53 8.89
C ASP A 95 19.09 -4.75 8.02
N SER A 96 17.86 -4.84 7.50
CA SER A 96 17.43 -5.89 6.56
C SER A 96 17.69 -5.57 5.08
N ILE A 97 18.30 -4.44 4.77
CA ILE A 97 18.43 -3.96 3.39
C ILE A 97 19.26 -4.88 2.50
N ASP A 98 20.31 -5.48 3.03
CA ASP A 98 21.19 -6.36 2.25
C ASP A 98 20.43 -7.62 1.81
N GLN A 99 19.56 -8.16 2.67
CA GLN A 99 18.66 -9.26 2.34
C GLN A 99 17.63 -8.81 1.29
N LEU A 100 16.98 -7.66 1.50
CA LEU A 100 16.01 -7.10 0.54
C LEU A 100 16.63 -6.96 -0.85
N VAL A 101 17.81 -6.33 -0.96
CA VAL A 101 18.49 -6.11 -2.23
C VAL A 101 18.88 -7.44 -2.88
N ALA A 102 19.44 -8.39 -2.11
CA ALA A 102 19.79 -9.70 -2.63
C ALA A 102 18.59 -10.45 -3.21
N VAL A 103 17.42 -10.40 -2.54
CA VAL A 103 16.20 -11.03 -3.05
C VAL A 103 15.71 -10.30 -4.30
N LEU A 104 15.69 -8.96 -4.32
CA LEU A 104 15.29 -8.20 -5.51
C LEU A 104 16.19 -8.50 -6.71
N GLU A 105 17.52 -8.51 -6.54
CA GLU A 105 18.48 -8.88 -7.58
C GLU A 105 18.28 -10.33 -8.02
N GLY A 106 18.06 -11.25 -7.07
CA GLY A 106 17.70 -12.63 -7.33
C GLY A 106 16.40 -12.76 -8.15
N GLN A 107 15.45 -11.88 -8.01
CA GLN A 107 14.24 -11.77 -8.84
C GLN A 107 14.46 -11.01 -10.16
N GLY A 108 15.70 -10.69 -10.51
CA GLY A 108 16.06 -9.96 -11.73
C GLY A 108 15.62 -8.49 -11.73
N ILE A 109 15.31 -7.92 -10.56
CA ILE A 109 14.87 -6.53 -10.44
C ILE A 109 16.09 -5.60 -10.49
N THR A 110 16.22 -4.87 -11.56
CA THR A 110 17.20 -3.78 -11.73
C THR A 110 16.54 -2.40 -11.69
N ARG A 111 15.20 -2.36 -11.86
CA ARG A 111 14.37 -1.15 -11.87
C ARG A 111 13.02 -1.43 -11.19
N LEU A 112 12.57 -0.46 -10.44
CA LEU A 112 11.22 -0.39 -9.86
C LEU A 112 10.50 0.83 -10.47
N ASP A 113 9.27 0.65 -10.94
CA ASP A 113 8.40 1.75 -11.37
C ASP A 113 8.05 2.67 -10.20
N GLY A 114 8.08 2.11 -9.01
CA GLY A 114 8.00 2.91 -7.79
C GLY A 114 8.23 2.11 -6.51
N VAL A 115 8.55 2.85 -5.46
CA VAL A 115 8.51 2.39 -4.08
C VAL A 115 7.31 3.06 -3.41
N ILE A 116 6.45 2.28 -2.79
CA ILE A 116 5.27 2.75 -2.07
C ILE A 116 5.54 2.61 -0.58
N ILE A 117 5.62 3.71 0.16
CA ILE A 117 5.79 3.73 1.61
C ILE A 117 4.42 3.86 2.25
N THR A 118 3.98 2.81 2.94
CA THR A 118 2.66 2.77 3.57
C THR A 118 2.54 3.78 4.70
N HIS A 119 3.52 3.84 5.58
CA HIS A 119 3.60 4.80 6.69
C HIS A 119 5.06 4.99 7.15
N THR A 120 5.28 5.79 8.20
CA THR A 120 6.63 6.32 8.52
C THR A 120 7.46 5.46 9.46
N HIS A 121 6.96 4.35 9.96
CA HIS A 121 7.72 3.49 10.89
C HIS A 121 8.95 2.86 10.23
N LYS A 122 9.93 2.54 11.07
CA LYS A 122 11.27 2.12 10.62
C LYS A 122 11.29 0.75 9.94
N ASP A 123 10.40 -0.13 10.33
CA ASP A 123 10.22 -1.46 9.79
C ASP A 123 9.50 -1.47 8.42
N HIS A 124 9.04 -0.29 7.97
CA HIS A 124 8.46 -0.05 6.65
C HIS A 124 9.34 0.85 5.78
N ALA A 125 9.73 2.01 6.30
CA ALA A 125 10.46 3.03 5.54
C ALA A 125 11.97 3.05 5.81
N GLY A 126 12.47 2.23 6.72
CA GLY A 126 13.85 2.29 7.22
C GLY A 126 14.92 1.96 6.19
N GLY A 127 14.61 1.06 5.25
CA GLY A 127 15.53 0.64 4.18
C GLY A 127 15.63 1.61 3.02
N LEU A 128 14.64 2.50 2.82
CA LEU A 128 14.49 3.33 1.61
C LEU A 128 15.77 4.08 1.22
N LYS A 129 16.43 4.74 2.18
CA LYS A 129 17.65 5.48 1.90
C LYS A 129 18.82 4.61 1.41
N LYS A 130 18.90 3.37 1.87
CA LYS A 130 19.92 2.41 1.42
C LYS A 130 19.52 1.78 0.10
N LEU A 131 18.24 1.50 -0.13
CA LEU A 131 17.71 1.03 -1.41
C LEU A 131 18.05 2.01 -2.55
N LEU A 132 17.86 3.31 -2.36
CA LEU A 132 18.24 4.33 -3.35
C LEU A 132 19.73 4.38 -3.66
N LYS A 133 20.57 3.66 -2.92
CA LYS A 133 22.03 3.56 -3.12
C LYS A 133 22.48 2.17 -3.57
N SER A 134 21.59 1.20 -3.66
CA SER A 134 21.93 -0.19 -3.95
C SER A 134 22.29 -0.42 -5.43
N GLY A 135 21.96 0.51 -6.33
CA GLY A 135 22.08 0.31 -7.76
C GLY A 135 20.76 -0.04 -8.44
N ILE A 136 19.74 -0.47 -7.69
CA ILE A 136 18.38 -0.67 -8.22
C ILE A 136 17.79 0.72 -8.50
N ARG A 137 17.40 0.95 -9.75
CA ARG A 137 16.76 2.21 -10.14
C ARG A 137 15.35 2.28 -9.57
N VAL A 138 15.00 3.40 -8.97
CA VAL A 138 13.65 3.72 -8.49
C VAL A 138 13.14 4.92 -9.27
N ASP A 139 12.07 4.76 -10.05
CA ASP A 139 11.56 5.83 -10.89
C ASP A 139 10.72 6.85 -10.10
N ARG A 140 9.99 6.39 -9.07
CA ARG A 140 9.14 7.24 -8.24
C ARG A 140 9.01 6.72 -6.81
N ILE A 141 8.81 7.62 -5.87
CA ILE A 141 8.42 7.30 -4.51
C ILE A 141 6.97 7.76 -4.32
N TYR A 142 6.13 6.84 -3.88
CA TYR A 142 4.78 7.12 -3.39
C TYR A 142 4.79 7.00 -1.87
N ALA A 143 4.08 7.88 -1.19
CA ALA A 143 3.97 7.83 0.26
C ALA A 143 2.58 8.28 0.71
N SER A 144 2.15 7.82 1.89
CA SER A 144 0.90 8.28 2.49
C SER A 144 0.88 9.80 2.63
N ALA A 145 -0.21 10.42 2.18
CA ALA A 145 -0.45 11.85 2.39
C ALA A 145 -0.77 12.18 3.86
N TYR A 146 -1.02 11.14 4.67
CA TYR A 146 -1.29 11.26 6.10
C TYR A 146 -0.13 10.66 6.89
N TYR A 147 0.49 11.46 7.76
CA TYR A 147 1.61 11.07 8.62
C TYR A 147 1.68 11.97 9.85
N ASN A 148 2.36 11.51 10.91
CA ASN A 148 2.42 12.20 12.21
C ASN A 148 3.79 12.84 12.50
N THR A 149 4.75 12.73 11.58
CA THR A 149 6.03 13.44 11.67
C THR A 149 5.94 14.84 11.05
N ASP A 150 6.91 15.70 11.31
CA ASP A 150 7.12 16.88 10.48
C ASP A 150 7.57 16.44 9.08
N GLU A 151 7.20 17.21 8.04
CA GLU A 151 7.52 16.84 6.65
C GLU A 151 9.01 16.64 6.41
N GLU A 152 9.85 17.51 6.98
CA GLU A 152 11.33 17.42 6.88
C GLU A 152 11.89 16.16 7.56
N ASP A 153 11.15 15.58 8.48
CA ASP A 153 11.48 14.34 9.21
C ASP A 153 10.92 13.09 8.56
N HIS A 154 10.01 13.23 7.58
CA HIS A 154 9.44 12.10 6.86
C HIS A 154 10.55 11.27 6.18
N PRO A 155 10.54 9.91 6.31
CA PRO A 155 11.60 9.03 5.78
C PRO A 155 11.84 9.21 4.28
N ALA A 156 10.80 9.36 3.46
CA ALA A 156 10.92 9.59 2.02
C ALA A 156 11.60 10.93 1.71
N VAL A 157 11.23 12.00 2.42
CA VAL A 157 11.88 13.33 2.28
C VAL A 157 13.35 13.24 2.67
N LYS A 158 13.67 12.58 3.79
CA LYS A 158 15.06 12.38 4.22
C LYS A 158 15.88 11.54 3.23
N ALA A 159 15.27 10.54 2.63
CA ALA A 159 15.92 9.68 1.65
C ALA A 159 16.31 10.47 0.41
N LEU A 160 15.43 11.36 -0.09
CA LEU A 160 15.64 12.17 -1.28
C LEU A 160 16.55 13.40 -1.07
N LYS A 161 16.89 13.80 0.16
CA LYS A 161 17.82 14.94 0.39
C LYS A 161 19.16 14.83 -0.35
N LYS A 162 19.55 13.63 -0.81
CA LYS A 162 20.81 13.32 -1.50
C LYS A 162 20.62 12.51 -2.80
N HIS A 163 19.41 12.39 -3.25
CA HIS A 163 19.06 11.68 -4.48
C HIS A 163 18.07 12.52 -5.27
N ASP A 164 18.23 12.55 -6.57
CA ASP A 164 17.23 13.12 -7.46
C ASP A 164 15.97 12.25 -7.44
N GLY A 165 14.79 12.86 -7.38
CA GLY A 165 13.52 12.17 -7.37
C GLY A 165 12.40 13.03 -6.81
N GLU A 166 11.18 12.55 -6.97
CA GLU A 166 9.97 13.21 -6.49
C GLU A 166 9.15 12.25 -5.64
N ILE A 167 8.48 12.81 -4.63
CA ILE A 167 7.49 12.09 -3.85
C ILE A 167 6.11 12.44 -4.39
N THR A 168 5.32 11.40 -4.69
CA THR A 168 3.90 11.53 -4.95
C THR A 168 3.15 11.13 -3.68
N TRP A 169 2.53 12.11 -3.04
CA TRP A 169 1.68 11.86 -1.88
C TRP A 169 0.34 11.31 -2.33
N ILE A 170 -0.05 10.15 -1.79
CA ILE A 170 -1.27 9.44 -2.16
C ILE A 170 -2.12 9.09 -0.94
N SER A 171 -3.42 8.92 -1.15
CA SER A 171 -4.40 8.59 -0.11
C SER A 171 -5.58 7.81 -0.68
N GLY A 172 -6.53 7.44 0.14
CA GLY A 172 -7.73 6.74 -0.30
C GLY A 172 -8.44 7.44 -1.45
N GLY A 173 -8.69 6.71 -2.55
CA GLY A 173 -9.26 7.19 -3.80
C GLY A 173 -8.28 7.27 -4.97
N ASP A 174 -6.97 7.31 -4.70
CA ASP A 174 -5.95 7.34 -5.75
C ASP A 174 -5.79 5.97 -6.45
N THR A 175 -5.25 6.02 -7.65
CA THR A 175 -4.95 4.82 -8.48
C THR A 175 -3.56 4.94 -9.06
N LEU A 176 -2.81 3.84 -9.10
CA LEU A 176 -1.49 3.78 -9.70
C LEU A 176 -1.54 2.92 -10.98
N PRO A 177 -0.72 3.23 -12.01
CA PRO A 177 -0.56 2.36 -13.16
C PRO A 177 -0.08 0.96 -12.73
N PHE A 178 -0.68 -0.11 -13.26
CA PHE A 178 -0.33 -1.47 -12.84
C PHE A 178 -0.49 -2.48 -13.98
N GLY A 179 0.30 -2.33 -15.03
CA GLY A 179 0.22 -3.19 -16.21
C GLY A 179 -1.20 -3.28 -16.76
N GLU A 180 -1.70 -4.49 -16.99
CA GLU A 180 -3.09 -4.76 -17.37
C GLU A 180 -4.04 -4.89 -16.17
N GLY A 181 -3.50 -4.78 -14.95
CA GLY A 181 -4.25 -4.87 -13.70
C GLY A 181 -4.76 -3.53 -13.20
N SER A 182 -5.15 -3.52 -11.94
CA SER A 182 -5.58 -2.32 -11.21
C SER A 182 -4.89 -2.29 -9.85
N LEU A 183 -4.31 -1.14 -9.48
CA LEU A 183 -3.77 -0.88 -8.16
C LEU A 183 -4.43 0.39 -7.60
N ARG A 184 -5.29 0.22 -6.63
CA ARG A 184 -6.07 1.29 -6.01
C ARG A 184 -5.65 1.49 -4.56
N VAL A 185 -5.56 2.74 -4.15
CA VAL A 185 -5.43 3.11 -2.73
C VAL A 185 -6.84 3.25 -2.17
N ILE A 186 -7.22 2.40 -1.22
CA ILE A 186 -8.56 2.43 -0.61
C ILE A 186 -8.57 3.05 0.79
N GLY A 187 -7.41 3.25 1.37
CA GLY A 187 -7.19 3.94 2.65
C GLY A 187 -5.77 4.48 2.76
N PRO A 188 -5.48 5.34 3.74
CA PRO A 188 -6.45 5.90 4.67
C PRO A 188 -7.33 6.99 4.02
N ILE A 189 -8.54 7.19 4.58
CA ILE A 189 -9.47 8.25 4.11
C ILE A 189 -9.42 9.50 4.98
N ALA A 190 -8.75 9.43 6.11
CA ALA A 190 -8.50 10.54 7.01
C ALA A 190 -7.23 10.28 7.83
N ARG A 191 -6.58 11.36 8.29
CA ARG A 191 -5.42 11.24 9.17
C ARG A 191 -5.85 10.84 10.57
N ASP A 192 -5.18 9.85 11.15
CA ASP A 192 -5.20 9.59 12.59
C ASP A 192 -4.03 10.33 13.26
N PRO A 193 -4.29 11.37 14.09
CA PRO A 193 -3.23 12.15 14.69
C PRO A 193 -2.55 11.45 15.87
N GLU A 194 -3.10 10.35 16.38
CA GLU A 194 -2.63 9.65 17.57
C GLU A 194 -1.86 8.37 17.22
N LYS A 195 -2.24 7.72 16.13
CA LYS A 195 -1.71 6.42 15.72
C LYS A 195 -1.18 6.45 14.29
N GLU A 196 0.14 6.41 14.15
CA GLU A 196 0.79 6.41 12.83
C GLU A 196 0.40 5.18 11.99
N ASN A 197 0.20 4.02 12.61
CA ASN A 197 -0.24 2.80 11.94
C ASN A 197 -1.55 2.99 11.16
N ASN A 198 -2.49 3.77 11.69
CA ASN A 198 -3.76 4.09 11.02
C ASN A 198 -3.60 5.05 9.83
N ASN A 199 -2.42 5.61 9.62
CA ASN A 199 -2.07 6.39 8.42
C ASN A 199 -1.46 5.51 7.31
N SER A 200 -1.43 4.20 7.49
CA SER A 200 -0.94 3.23 6.51
C SER A 200 -1.76 3.23 5.23
N LEU A 201 -1.10 3.30 4.09
CA LEU A 201 -1.77 3.04 2.80
C LEU A 201 -2.34 1.63 2.78
N VAL A 202 -3.61 1.54 2.46
CA VAL A 202 -4.31 0.27 2.20
C VAL A 202 -4.49 0.14 0.70
N LEU A 203 -3.86 -0.89 0.12
CA LEU A 203 -3.80 -1.08 -1.32
C LEU A 203 -4.63 -2.29 -1.74
N LEU A 204 -5.43 -2.09 -2.77
CA LEU A 204 -6.17 -3.15 -3.45
C LEU A 204 -5.58 -3.35 -4.84
N ALA A 205 -4.95 -4.49 -5.08
CA ALA A 205 -4.47 -4.91 -6.38
C ALA A 205 -5.37 -5.98 -6.98
N SER A 206 -5.56 -5.95 -8.29
CA SER A 206 -6.30 -6.98 -9.02
C SER A 206 -5.71 -7.20 -10.41
N ALA A 207 -5.35 -8.43 -10.71
CA ALA A 207 -4.96 -8.92 -12.02
C ALA A 207 -4.93 -10.46 -11.99
N GLY A 208 -4.77 -11.11 -13.11
CA GLY A 208 -4.70 -12.56 -13.20
C GLY A 208 -5.97 -13.29 -12.78
N GLY A 209 -7.10 -12.57 -12.70
CA GLY A 209 -8.38 -13.09 -12.24
C GLY A 209 -8.51 -13.21 -10.71
N GLY A 210 -7.59 -12.60 -9.95
CA GLY A 210 -7.63 -12.57 -8.49
C GLY A 210 -7.41 -11.18 -7.89
N THR A 211 -7.58 -11.08 -6.58
CA THR A 211 -7.55 -9.83 -5.80
C THR A 211 -6.68 -9.97 -4.57
N LEU A 212 -5.91 -8.93 -4.28
CA LEU A 212 -4.99 -8.83 -3.15
C LEU A 212 -5.24 -7.56 -2.36
N LEU A 213 -5.41 -7.68 -1.06
CA LEU A 213 -5.49 -6.56 -0.12
C LEU A 213 -4.20 -6.48 0.71
N LEU A 214 -3.45 -5.39 0.55
CA LEU A 214 -2.30 -5.03 1.39
C LEU A 214 -2.75 -3.96 2.39
N THR A 215 -2.61 -4.23 3.68
CA THR A 215 -3.21 -3.38 4.74
C THR A 215 -2.17 -2.53 5.48
N GLY A 216 -0.87 -2.64 5.13
CA GLY A 216 0.19 -2.03 5.92
C GLY A 216 0.05 -2.45 7.38
N ASP A 217 0.08 -1.48 8.28
CA ASP A 217 -0.12 -1.70 9.71
C ASP A 217 -1.44 -1.13 10.25
N MET A 218 -2.44 -1.02 9.36
CA MET A 218 -3.79 -0.60 9.72
C MET A 218 -4.30 -1.33 10.97
N GLU A 219 -4.68 -0.56 12.00
CA GLU A 219 -5.28 -1.04 13.24
C GLU A 219 -6.82 -0.95 13.22
N PHE A 220 -7.48 -1.43 14.28
CA PHE A 220 -8.94 -1.47 14.37
C PHE A 220 -9.67 -0.15 14.07
N PRO A 221 -9.19 1.05 14.46
CA PRO A 221 -9.90 2.29 14.16
C PRO A 221 -10.03 2.55 12.65
N GLU A 222 -8.96 2.36 11.88
CA GLU A 222 -9.01 2.55 10.43
C GLU A 222 -9.75 1.41 9.73
N GLU A 223 -9.58 0.14 10.16
CA GLU A 223 -10.41 -0.97 9.68
C GLU A 223 -11.90 -0.65 9.78
N ALA A 224 -12.35 -0.21 10.97
CA ALA A 224 -13.73 0.14 11.22
C ALA A 224 -14.18 1.35 10.38
N SER A 225 -13.30 2.30 10.12
CA SER A 225 -13.55 3.47 9.27
C SER A 225 -13.81 3.04 7.83
N LEU A 226 -12.91 2.27 7.25
CA LEU A 226 -13.00 1.78 5.87
C LEU A 226 -14.18 0.83 5.67
N ILE A 227 -14.46 -0.05 6.64
CA ILE A 227 -15.63 -0.96 6.60
C ILE A 227 -16.93 -0.14 6.61
N ARG A 228 -17.08 0.84 7.52
CA ARG A 228 -18.26 1.71 7.57
C ARG A 228 -18.46 2.52 6.31
N ALA A 229 -17.37 2.92 5.66
CA ALA A 229 -17.39 3.63 4.38
C ALA A 229 -17.70 2.70 3.18
N GLY A 230 -17.76 1.38 3.39
CA GLY A 230 -17.98 0.41 2.31
C GLY A 230 -16.81 0.30 1.33
N LEU A 231 -15.59 0.62 1.78
CA LEU A 231 -14.40 0.66 0.93
C LEU A 231 -13.59 -0.63 0.93
N ILE A 232 -13.79 -1.50 1.93
CA ILE A 232 -13.14 -2.82 1.99
C ILE A 232 -13.91 -3.81 1.09
N PRO A 233 -13.34 -4.27 -0.02
CA PRO A 233 -13.98 -5.27 -0.86
C PRO A 233 -13.65 -6.69 -0.40
N HIS A 234 -14.34 -7.68 -1.00
CA HIS A 234 -13.81 -9.04 -1.03
C HIS A 234 -12.41 -9.06 -1.65
N SER A 235 -11.50 -9.86 -1.08
CA SER A 235 -10.18 -10.10 -1.65
C SER A 235 -9.73 -11.53 -1.38
N ASP A 236 -9.21 -12.19 -2.41
CA ASP A 236 -8.82 -13.60 -2.34
C ASP A 236 -7.64 -13.82 -1.39
N VAL A 237 -6.73 -12.84 -1.38
CA VAL A 237 -5.52 -12.81 -0.53
C VAL A 237 -5.48 -11.53 0.27
N ILE A 238 -5.07 -11.64 1.54
CA ILE A 238 -4.82 -10.50 2.42
C ILE A 238 -3.40 -10.56 3.01
N LYS A 239 -2.66 -9.44 2.99
CA LYS A 239 -1.54 -9.23 3.91
C LYS A 239 -2.12 -8.76 5.23
N ILE A 240 -1.84 -9.49 6.30
CA ILE A 240 -2.35 -9.22 7.64
C ILE A 240 -1.73 -7.92 8.20
N GLY A 241 -2.57 -7.05 8.72
CA GLY A 241 -2.16 -5.76 9.28
C GLY A 241 -1.27 -5.88 10.51
N ASN A 242 -0.37 -4.92 10.66
CA ASN A 242 0.50 -4.77 11.82
C ASN A 242 1.17 -6.08 12.26
N HIS A 243 1.75 -6.81 11.28
CA HIS A 243 2.46 -8.09 11.48
C HIS A 243 1.64 -9.18 12.22
N GLY A 244 0.33 -9.00 12.32
CA GLY A 244 -0.55 -9.88 13.09
C GLY A 244 -0.63 -9.52 14.59
N GLU A 245 -0.30 -8.30 14.98
CA GLU A 245 -0.42 -7.83 16.35
C GLU A 245 -1.87 -7.81 16.86
N ASN A 246 -2.03 -7.67 18.17
CA ASN A 246 -3.34 -7.90 18.80
C ASN A 246 -4.36 -6.76 18.58
N ASP A 247 -3.94 -5.61 18.10
CA ASP A 247 -4.75 -4.42 17.85
C ASP A 247 -5.14 -4.23 16.37
N ALA A 248 -4.73 -5.16 15.50
CA ALA A 248 -5.09 -5.20 14.09
C ALA A 248 -5.84 -6.48 13.72
N THR A 249 -6.39 -6.54 12.53
CA THR A 249 -7.09 -7.70 11.96
C THR A 249 -8.30 -8.12 12.78
N SER A 250 -9.36 -7.31 12.70
CA SER A 250 -10.63 -7.56 13.39
C SER A 250 -11.42 -8.71 12.73
N THR A 251 -12.37 -9.28 13.51
CA THR A 251 -13.34 -10.24 12.96
C THR A 251 -14.18 -9.63 11.84
N ASP A 252 -14.50 -8.33 11.94
CA ASP A 252 -15.28 -7.64 10.93
C ASP A 252 -14.49 -7.46 9.64
N LEU A 253 -13.17 -7.23 9.71
CA LEU A 253 -12.30 -7.19 8.54
C LEU A 253 -12.30 -8.55 7.82
N ILE A 254 -12.01 -9.64 8.53
CA ILE A 254 -11.95 -10.99 7.92
C ILE A 254 -13.30 -11.40 7.36
N ARG A 255 -14.39 -11.07 8.05
CA ARG A 255 -15.77 -11.31 7.56
C ARG A 255 -16.07 -10.52 6.28
N THR A 256 -15.55 -9.31 6.14
CA THR A 256 -15.78 -8.45 4.97
C THR A 256 -14.91 -8.88 3.79
N VAL A 257 -13.63 -9.11 4.04
CA VAL A 257 -12.66 -9.52 3.01
C VAL A 257 -12.90 -10.95 2.54
N THR A 258 -13.28 -11.87 3.43
CA THR A 258 -13.48 -13.31 3.17
C THR A 258 -12.30 -13.95 2.41
N PRO A 259 -11.05 -13.78 2.86
CA PRO A 259 -9.88 -14.26 2.13
C PRO A 259 -9.75 -15.79 2.22
N SER A 260 -9.19 -16.40 1.18
CA SER A 260 -8.77 -17.81 1.20
C SER A 260 -7.34 -17.98 1.72
N LEU A 261 -6.52 -16.95 1.58
CA LEU A 261 -5.10 -16.93 1.96
C LEU A 261 -4.75 -15.64 2.69
N ALA A 262 -4.01 -15.78 3.79
CA ALA A 262 -3.39 -14.68 4.51
C ALA A 262 -1.85 -14.82 4.46
N VAL A 263 -1.16 -13.73 4.20
CA VAL A 263 0.29 -13.61 4.31
C VAL A 263 0.62 -12.73 5.51
N ILE A 264 1.54 -13.17 6.34
CA ILE A 264 2.00 -12.43 7.53
C ILE A 264 3.52 -12.22 7.44
N SER A 265 3.94 -10.96 7.39
CA SER A 265 5.35 -10.59 7.56
C SER A 265 5.64 -10.54 9.05
N THR A 266 6.41 -11.48 9.55
CA THR A 266 6.68 -11.60 10.99
C THR A 266 7.97 -12.32 11.27
N ASN A 267 8.49 -12.18 12.47
CA ASN A 267 9.59 -12.97 13.01
C ASN A 267 9.46 -13.07 14.54
N THR A 268 9.16 -14.26 15.03
CA THR A 268 8.94 -14.54 16.47
C THR A 268 10.22 -14.48 17.30
N GLU A 269 11.41 -14.47 16.67
CA GLU A 269 12.67 -14.24 17.38
C GLU A 269 12.84 -12.76 17.75
N ASP A 270 12.33 -11.85 16.88
CA ASP A 270 12.36 -10.40 17.12
C ASP A 270 11.24 -9.99 18.07
N GLU A 271 10.03 -10.55 17.89
CA GLU A 271 8.86 -10.27 18.68
C GLU A 271 8.02 -11.53 18.92
N PRO A 272 8.19 -12.20 20.07
CA PRO A 272 7.61 -13.53 20.34
C PRO A 272 6.09 -13.59 20.32
N ASP A 273 5.41 -12.44 20.55
CA ASP A 273 3.95 -12.36 20.61
C ASP A 273 3.31 -12.06 19.24
N THR A 274 4.09 -12.04 18.16
CA THR A 274 3.65 -11.73 16.79
C THR A 274 3.93 -12.89 15.84
N PRO A 275 2.91 -13.44 15.12
CA PRO A 275 1.50 -13.05 15.14
C PRO A 275 0.79 -13.47 16.44
N SER A 276 -0.12 -12.62 16.88
CA SER A 276 -0.83 -12.86 18.15
C SER A 276 -1.71 -14.11 18.09
N PRO A 277 -1.86 -14.84 19.22
CA PRO A 277 -2.75 -16.01 19.28
C PRO A 277 -4.19 -15.69 18.88
N ARG A 278 -4.65 -14.45 19.12
CA ARG A 278 -5.97 -13.99 18.72
C ARG A 278 -6.12 -13.98 17.19
N VAL A 279 -5.15 -13.40 16.47
CA VAL A 279 -5.17 -13.34 15.01
C VAL A 279 -5.09 -14.74 14.42
N MET A 280 -4.18 -15.58 14.91
CA MET A 280 -4.04 -16.96 14.43
C MET A 280 -5.35 -17.77 14.64
N LYS A 281 -5.99 -17.63 15.81
CA LYS A 281 -7.26 -18.30 16.11
C LYS A 281 -8.40 -17.77 15.23
N LEU A 282 -8.42 -16.48 14.94
CA LEU A 282 -9.40 -15.89 14.02
C LEU A 282 -9.27 -16.50 12.62
N LEU A 283 -8.06 -16.50 12.06
CA LEU A 283 -7.80 -17.05 10.71
C LEU A 283 -8.14 -18.54 10.63
N GLU A 284 -7.78 -19.33 11.66
CA GLU A 284 -8.18 -20.74 11.77
C GLU A 284 -9.72 -20.90 11.78
N THR A 285 -10.41 -20.07 12.56
CA THR A 285 -11.89 -20.13 12.69
C THR A 285 -12.59 -19.87 11.35
N TRP A 286 -12.00 -19.00 10.51
CA TRP A 286 -12.52 -18.68 9.19
C TRP A 286 -11.93 -19.57 8.08
N ASN A 287 -11.17 -20.60 8.44
CA ASN A 287 -10.52 -21.54 7.51
C ASN A 287 -9.64 -20.82 6.45
N VAL A 288 -8.95 -19.76 6.88
CA VAL A 288 -8.00 -19.01 6.04
C VAL A 288 -6.65 -19.71 6.10
N LYS A 289 -6.07 -20.07 4.94
CA LYS A 289 -4.70 -20.57 4.85
C LYS A 289 -3.73 -19.45 5.27
N VAL A 290 -2.75 -19.75 6.12
CA VAL A 290 -1.76 -18.77 6.58
C VAL A 290 -0.38 -19.16 6.08
N LEU A 291 0.34 -18.19 5.52
CA LEU A 291 1.77 -18.28 5.18
C LEU A 291 2.51 -17.14 5.88
N GLN A 292 3.65 -17.47 6.49
CA GLN A 292 4.46 -16.51 7.24
C GLN A 292 5.84 -16.37 6.58
N THR A 293 6.35 -15.15 6.49
CA THR A 293 7.67 -14.90 5.88
C THR A 293 8.80 -15.57 6.65
N GLN A 294 8.69 -15.67 7.97
CA GLN A 294 9.71 -16.32 8.83
C GLN A 294 9.92 -17.81 8.55
N ASP A 295 8.94 -18.47 7.90
CA ASP A 295 9.03 -19.91 7.56
C ASP A 295 9.82 -20.16 6.26
N THR A 296 10.45 -19.10 5.70
CA THR A 296 11.14 -19.11 4.41
C THR A 296 12.51 -18.46 4.53
N GLU A 297 13.40 -18.74 3.58
CA GLU A 297 14.69 -18.04 3.50
C GLU A 297 14.54 -16.67 2.85
N ASN A 298 13.82 -16.58 1.71
CA ASN A 298 13.72 -15.37 0.91
C ASN A 298 12.33 -14.72 0.96
N GLY A 299 11.26 -15.50 1.12
CA GLY A 299 9.92 -14.96 1.21
C GLY A 299 8.82 -15.88 0.71
N VAL A 300 7.58 -15.37 0.77
CA VAL A 300 6.37 -16.04 0.31
C VAL A 300 5.97 -15.44 -1.04
N LEU A 301 6.02 -16.26 -2.11
CA LEU A 301 5.54 -15.88 -3.44
C LEU A 301 4.08 -16.34 -3.61
N VAL A 302 3.22 -15.40 -3.99
CA VAL A 302 1.83 -15.65 -4.39
C VAL A 302 1.65 -15.21 -5.83
N THR A 303 1.19 -16.11 -6.71
CA THR A 303 0.93 -15.84 -8.12
C THR A 303 -0.56 -15.95 -8.41
N PHE A 304 -1.11 -14.92 -9.03
CA PHE A 304 -2.49 -14.86 -9.52
C PHE A 304 -2.48 -15.08 -11.05
N ARG A 305 -3.02 -16.19 -11.49
CA ARG A 305 -3.01 -16.59 -12.89
C ARG A 305 -4.34 -17.25 -13.28
N ASN A 306 -5.05 -16.67 -14.22
CA ASN A 306 -6.30 -17.22 -14.76
C ASN A 306 -7.35 -17.59 -13.69
N GLY A 307 -7.42 -16.81 -12.60
CA GLY A 307 -8.31 -17.07 -11.47
C GLY A 307 -7.80 -18.13 -10.47
N GLU A 308 -6.61 -18.65 -10.67
CA GLU A 308 -5.93 -19.54 -9.72
C GLU A 308 -4.95 -18.74 -8.85
N ILE A 309 -4.80 -19.17 -7.60
CA ILE A 309 -3.83 -18.62 -6.65
C ILE A 309 -2.82 -19.71 -6.33
N LEU A 310 -1.60 -19.51 -6.80
CA LEU A 310 -0.48 -20.40 -6.58
C LEU A 310 0.44 -19.83 -5.49
N THR A 311 1.05 -20.67 -4.69
CA THR A 311 1.93 -20.25 -3.59
C THR A 311 3.22 -21.04 -3.59
N GLU A 312 4.35 -20.34 -3.39
CA GLU A 312 5.67 -20.92 -3.26
C GLU A 312 6.39 -20.28 -2.05
N LEU A 313 7.16 -21.11 -1.33
CA LEU A 313 8.03 -20.66 -0.25
C LEU A 313 9.47 -20.65 -0.79
N LEU A 314 10.10 -19.46 -0.84
CA LEU A 314 11.41 -19.23 -1.45
C LEU A 314 12.56 -19.25 -0.45
#